data_89ba055fa51b0fc1396aa45bdaf42018
#
_entry.id   89ba055fa51b0fc1396aa45bdaf42018
#
_cell.length_a   1.000
_cell.length_b   1.000
_cell.length_c   1.000
_cell.angle_alpha   90.00
_cell.angle_beta   90.00
_cell.angle_gamma   90.00
#
_symmetry.space_group_name_H-M   'P 1'
#
loop_
_entity.id
_entity.type
_entity.pdbx_description
1 polymer ?
#
loop_
_entity_poly.entity_id
_entity_poly.type
_entity_poly.pdbx_seq_one_letter_code
_entity_poly.pdbx_strand_id
1 'polypeptide(L)'
;LNKKNGYAAGQAFIGIAVFLLIYTYFYYSTFQPVPGAAGSWAVSLLLSMTAVLAGLLIEMGRFWGWVIEVKIDTDLLILQGGPAAVLSLLPAPFWLQVGGHTYPYIFFADPVVTGIAGVWFGVVLFRSIFNNKRIKEDIEDKKKT
;
A
#
# COMPACT_ATOMS: atom_id res chain seq x y z
N LEU A 1 1.98 -11.92 31.06
CA LEU A 1 1.38 -12.16 29.72
C LEU A 1 2.32 -13.04 28.92
N ASN A 2 1.81 -14.17 28.45
CA ASN A 2 2.62 -15.11 27.66
C ASN A 2 3.00 -14.43 26.33
N LYS A 3 4.28 -14.45 25.92
CA LYS A 3 4.79 -13.79 24.70
C LYS A 3 3.95 -14.11 23.45
N LYS A 4 3.40 -15.34 23.36
CA LYS A 4 2.50 -15.75 22.27
C LYS A 4 1.18 -14.96 22.23
N ASN A 5 0.60 -14.64 23.38
CA ASN A 5 -0.67 -13.90 23.44
C ASN A 5 -0.48 -12.42 23.07
N GLY A 6 0.66 -11.82 23.43
CA GLY A 6 0.99 -10.45 23.04
C GLY A 6 1.20 -10.31 21.52
N TYR A 7 1.82 -11.30 20.89
CA TYR A 7 2.01 -11.33 19.44
C TYR A 7 0.67 -11.43 18.69
N ALA A 8 -0.19 -12.36 19.11
CA ALA A 8 -1.52 -12.54 18.50
C ALA A 8 -2.41 -11.29 18.65
N ALA A 9 -2.37 -10.65 19.82
CA ALA A 9 -3.11 -9.41 20.06
C ALA A 9 -2.60 -8.25 19.17
N GLY A 10 -1.30 -8.12 19.00
CA GLY A 10 -0.69 -7.12 18.11
C GLY A 10 -1.10 -7.32 16.65
N GLN A 11 -1.08 -8.56 16.17
CA GLN A 11 -1.53 -8.87 14.80
C GLN A 11 -3.03 -8.63 14.60
N ALA A 12 -3.86 -8.96 15.57
CA ALA A 12 -5.28 -8.67 15.52
C ALA A 12 -5.55 -7.16 15.46
N PHE A 13 -4.82 -6.36 16.25
CA PHE A 13 -4.93 -4.90 16.22
C PHE A 13 -4.56 -4.31 14.85
N ILE A 14 -3.45 -4.78 14.24
CA ILE A 14 -3.04 -4.38 12.88
C ILE A 14 -4.12 -4.76 11.88
N GLY A 15 -4.67 -5.97 11.95
CA GLY A 15 -5.73 -6.42 11.07
C GLY A 15 -6.97 -5.52 11.14
N ILE A 16 -7.41 -5.13 12.34
CA ILE A 16 -8.52 -4.20 12.53
C ILE A 16 -8.19 -2.82 11.95
N ALA A 17 -6.98 -2.30 12.20
CA ALA A 17 -6.56 -1.01 11.67
C ALA A 17 -6.54 -0.99 10.13
N VAL A 18 -6.01 -2.03 9.50
CA VAL A 18 -6.02 -2.22 8.04
C VAL A 18 -7.45 -2.26 7.51
N PHE A 19 -8.33 -3.04 8.15
CA PHE A 19 -9.73 -3.13 7.75
C PHE A 19 -10.42 -1.76 7.82
N LEU A 20 -10.22 -1.01 8.89
CA LEU A 20 -10.79 0.33 9.04
C LEU A 20 -10.26 1.32 7.98
N LEU A 21 -8.97 1.27 7.65
CA LEU A 21 -8.40 2.12 6.60
C LEU A 21 -8.99 1.80 5.23
N ILE A 22 -9.08 0.52 4.87
CA ILE A 22 -9.67 0.08 3.60
C ILE A 22 -11.16 0.44 3.56
N TYR A 23 -11.90 0.20 4.64
CA TYR A 23 -13.31 0.59 4.73
C TYR A 23 -13.49 2.10 4.57
N THR A 24 -12.67 2.91 5.23
CA THR A 24 -12.69 4.37 5.12
C THR A 24 -12.44 4.81 3.68
N TYR A 25 -11.42 4.22 3.03
CA TYR A 25 -11.13 4.51 1.63
C TYR A 25 -12.36 4.25 0.74
N PHE A 26 -12.95 3.06 0.79
CA PHE A 26 -14.09 2.71 -0.05
C PHE A 26 -15.35 3.51 0.30
N TYR A 27 -15.61 3.75 1.57
CA TYR A 27 -16.76 4.56 1.99
C TYR A 27 -16.69 5.97 1.41
N TYR A 28 -15.57 6.66 1.59
CA TYR A 28 -15.42 8.02 1.08
C TYR A 28 -15.28 8.08 -0.44
N SER A 29 -14.67 7.13 -1.09
CA SER A 29 -14.56 7.11 -2.54
C SER A 29 -15.90 6.86 -3.25
N THR A 30 -16.83 6.14 -2.59
CA THR A 30 -18.12 5.75 -3.18
C THR A 30 -19.25 6.70 -2.83
N PHE A 31 -19.30 7.21 -1.59
CA PHE A 31 -20.46 7.92 -1.05
C PHE A 31 -20.29 9.44 -0.96
N GLN A 32 -19.10 9.97 -1.11
CA GLN A 32 -18.92 11.42 -1.11
C GLN A 32 -18.90 11.96 -2.55
N PRO A 33 -19.92 12.70 -2.98
CA PRO A 33 -19.84 13.46 -4.22
C PRO A 33 -18.76 14.52 -4.05
N VAL A 34 -17.74 14.42 -4.89
CA VAL A 34 -16.58 15.32 -4.81
C VAL A 34 -17.00 16.74 -5.21
N PRO A 35 -16.97 17.72 -4.30
CA PRO A 35 -17.31 19.10 -4.65
C PRO A 35 -16.16 19.72 -5.44
N GLY A 36 -16.44 20.19 -6.68
CA GLY A 36 -15.58 21.07 -7.47
C GLY A 36 -14.15 20.57 -7.74
N ALA A 37 -13.59 20.91 -8.90
CA ALA A 37 -12.33 20.34 -9.38
C ALA A 37 -11.11 20.48 -8.44
N ALA A 38 -11.00 21.55 -7.68
CA ALA A 38 -9.83 21.76 -6.79
C ALA A 38 -9.89 21.00 -5.46
N GLY A 39 -11.08 20.87 -4.86
CA GLY A 39 -11.27 20.04 -3.65
C GLY A 39 -11.16 18.55 -3.92
N SER A 40 -11.45 18.13 -5.14
CA SER A 40 -11.37 16.77 -5.66
C SER A 40 -9.97 16.17 -5.57
N TRP A 41 -8.94 16.92 -5.97
CA TRP A 41 -7.56 16.42 -5.98
C TRP A 41 -7.01 16.15 -4.57
N ALA A 42 -7.23 17.08 -3.66
CA ALA A 42 -6.75 16.93 -2.27
C ALA A 42 -7.44 15.75 -1.57
N VAL A 43 -8.75 15.61 -1.74
CA VAL A 43 -9.52 14.49 -1.16
C VAL A 43 -9.07 13.16 -1.76
N SER A 44 -8.90 13.08 -3.09
CA SER A 44 -8.43 11.84 -3.74
C SER A 44 -7.03 11.44 -3.30
N LEU A 45 -6.10 12.40 -3.17
CA LEU A 45 -4.76 12.13 -2.64
C LEU A 45 -4.81 11.65 -1.19
N LEU A 46 -5.62 12.27 -0.35
CA LEU A 46 -5.76 11.90 1.04
C LEU A 46 -6.34 10.49 1.19
N LEU A 47 -7.32 10.14 0.36
CA LEU A 47 -7.88 8.79 0.29
C LEU A 47 -6.83 7.77 -0.20
N SER A 48 -6.06 8.10 -1.23
CA SER A 48 -4.98 7.22 -1.71
C SER A 48 -3.94 6.95 -0.61
N MET A 49 -3.63 7.95 0.21
CA MET A 49 -2.73 7.77 1.36
C MET A 49 -3.28 6.76 2.39
N THR A 50 -4.60 6.69 2.60
CA THR A 50 -5.17 5.67 3.50
C THR A 50 -4.96 4.26 2.98
N ALA A 51 -5.06 4.04 1.66
CA ALA A 51 -4.78 2.76 1.03
C ALA A 51 -3.30 2.39 1.12
N VAL A 52 -2.39 3.35 0.90
CA VAL A 52 -0.94 3.16 1.06
C VAL A 52 -0.59 2.79 2.50
N LEU A 53 -1.16 3.49 3.48
CA LEU A 53 -0.97 3.18 4.90
C LEU A 53 -1.48 1.77 5.25
N ALA A 54 -2.60 1.34 4.68
CA ALA A 54 -3.08 -0.03 4.85
C ALA A 54 -2.04 -1.04 4.34
N GLY A 55 -1.45 -0.82 3.17
CA GLY A 55 -0.38 -1.65 2.62
C GLY A 55 0.88 -1.69 3.49
N LEU A 56 1.32 -0.54 4.00
CA LEU A 56 2.43 -0.45 4.94
C LEU A 56 2.16 -1.27 6.22
N LEU A 57 0.96 -1.16 6.79
CA LEU A 57 0.58 -1.89 8.01
C LEU A 57 0.50 -3.39 7.79
N ILE A 58 0.01 -3.85 6.63
CA ILE A 58 -0.01 -5.27 6.27
C ILE A 58 1.41 -5.84 6.33
N GLU A 59 2.35 -5.17 5.69
CA GLU A 59 3.73 -5.67 5.64
C GLU A 59 4.44 -5.49 6.99
N MET A 60 4.20 -4.40 7.71
CA MET A 60 4.70 -4.21 9.07
C MET A 60 4.23 -5.32 10.02
N GLY A 61 2.97 -5.76 9.91
CA GLY A 61 2.45 -6.90 10.67
C GLY A 61 3.18 -8.20 10.39
N ARG A 62 3.63 -8.42 9.17
CA ARG A 62 4.43 -9.59 8.78
C ARG A 62 5.81 -9.59 9.41
N PHE A 63 6.44 -8.43 9.55
CA PHE A 63 7.79 -8.29 10.14
C PHE A 63 7.78 -8.09 11.66
N TRP A 64 6.63 -8.15 12.31
CA TRP A 64 6.50 -7.99 13.75
C TRP A 64 7.33 -9.04 14.50
N GLY A 65 8.30 -8.57 15.27
CA GLY A 65 9.20 -9.44 16.06
C GLY A 65 10.50 -9.84 15.36
N TRP A 66 10.78 -9.33 14.15
CA TRP A 66 12.01 -9.56 13.41
C TRP A 66 12.99 -8.39 13.58
N VAL A 67 14.29 -8.69 13.50
CA VAL A 67 15.31 -7.63 13.40
C VAL A 67 15.27 -7.08 11.98
N ILE A 68 14.88 -5.81 11.87
CA ILE A 68 14.71 -5.13 10.59
C ILE A 68 16.01 -4.37 10.27
N GLU A 69 16.64 -4.68 9.15
CA GLU A 69 17.72 -3.87 8.59
C GLU A 69 17.15 -2.90 7.54
N VAL A 70 17.52 -1.63 7.65
CA VAL A 70 17.15 -0.63 6.64
C VAL A 70 18.13 -0.74 5.47
N LYS A 71 17.66 -1.26 4.35
CA LYS A 71 18.41 -1.33 3.11
C LYS A 71 17.49 -1.07 1.94
N ILE A 72 17.72 0.03 1.24
CA ILE A 72 16.88 0.44 0.11
C ILE A 72 17.16 -0.46 -1.09
N ASP A 73 16.13 -1.15 -1.55
CA ASP A 73 16.13 -1.89 -2.82
C ASP A 73 15.48 -1.01 -3.90
N THR A 74 16.33 -0.30 -4.64
CA THR A 74 15.90 0.67 -5.65
C THR A 74 15.22 -0.02 -6.83
N ASP A 75 15.67 -1.21 -7.21
CA ASP A 75 15.11 -1.95 -8.34
C ASP A 75 13.67 -2.39 -8.07
N LEU A 76 13.42 -2.91 -6.88
CA LEU A 76 12.07 -3.26 -6.44
C LEU A 76 11.16 -2.03 -6.38
N LEU A 77 11.68 -0.91 -5.86
CA LEU A 77 10.93 0.33 -5.73
C LEU A 77 10.56 0.91 -7.10
N ILE A 78 11.47 0.91 -8.06
CA ILE A 78 11.22 1.47 -9.39
C ILE A 78 10.33 0.54 -10.21
N LEU A 79 10.64 -0.76 -10.27
CA LEU A 79 9.95 -1.69 -11.17
C LEU A 79 8.53 -2.01 -10.70
N GLN A 80 8.31 -2.15 -9.41
CA GLN A 80 7.00 -2.48 -8.85
C GLN A 80 6.32 -1.28 -8.18
N GLY A 81 7.08 -0.49 -7.43
CA GLY A 81 6.56 0.68 -6.75
C GLY A 81 6.19 1.81 -7.70
N GLY A 82 6.95 2.02 -8.78
CA GLY A 82 6.69 3.07 -9.76
C GLY A 82 5.29 2.99 -10.38
N PRO A 83 4.92 1.91 -11.05
CA PRO A 83 3.57 1.74 -11.61
C PRO A 83 2.47 1.82 -10.56
N ALA A 84 2.67 1.20 -9.39
CA ALA A 84 1.70 1.24 -8.31
C ALA A 84 1.50 2.65 -7.74
N ALA A 85 2.60 3.43 -7.61
CA ALA A 85 2.55 4.83 -7.18
C ALA A 85 1.79 5.70 -8.18
N VAL A 86 2.08 5.56 -9.48
CA VAL A 86 1.38 6.30 -10.54
C VAL A 86 -0.12 6.03 -10.50
N LEU A 87 -0.53 4.76 -10.39
CA LEU A 87 -1.94 4.40 -10.36
C LEU A 87 -2.65 4.85 -9.07
N SER A 88 -1.95 4.85 -7.92
CA SER A 88 -2.57 5.20 -6.64
C SER A 88 -2.57 6.70 -6.35
N LEU A 89 -1.52 7.43 -6.75
CA LEU A 89 -1.35 8.85 -6.41
C LEU A 89 -1.97 9.79 -7.44
N LEU A 90 -2.13 9.35 -8.69
CA LEU A 90 -2.84 10.13 -9.69
C LEU A 90 -4.36 9.96 -9.51
N PRO A 91 -5.06 11.04 -9.18
CA PRO A 91 -6.49 10.96 -8.88
C PRO A 91 -7.34 10.68 -10.11
N ALA A 92 -8.53 10.11 -9.91
CA ALA A 92 -9.49 9.81 -10.97
C ALA A 92 -9.73 10.96 -11.95
N PRO A 93 -9.89 12.24 -11.52
CA PRO A 93 -10.04 13.35 -12.44
C PRO A 93 -8.89 13.52 -13.44
N PHE A 94 -7.66 13.19 -13.05
CA PHE A 94 -6.51 13.23 -13.95
C PHE A 94 -6.69 12.26 -15.12
N TRP A 95 -7.02 11.01 -14.83
CA TRP A 95 -7.22 9.99 -15.85
C TRP A 95 -8.36 10.31 -16.80
N LEU A 96 -9.46 10.86 -16.27
CA LEU A 96 -10.61 11.28 -17.06
C LEU A 96 -10.31 12.51 -17.92
N GLN A 97 -9.43 13.43 -17.48
CA GLN A 97 -8.99 14.58 -18.29
C GLN A 97 -8.08 14.15 -19.44
N VAL A 98 -7.20 13.16 -19.22
CA VAL A 98 -6.23 12.70 -20.24
C VAL A 98 -6.90 11.85 -21.32
N GLY A 99 -7.76 10.93 -20.94
CA GLY A 99 -8.33 9.94 -21.86
C GLY A 99 -9.85 9.90 -21.93
N GLY A 100 -10.55 10.81 -21.21
CA GLY A 100 -12.00 10.82 -21.15
C GLY A 100 -12.56 9.53 -20.53
N HIS A 101 -13.73 9.11 -21.01
CA HIS A 101 -14.41 7.88 -20.56
C HIS A 101 -14.03 6.65 -21.41
N THR A 102 -12.88 6.68 -22.09
CA THR A 102 -12.40 5.58 -22.93
C THR A 102 -11.51 4.62 -22.15
N TYR A 103 -11.48 3.35 -22.55
CA TYR A 103 -10.53 2.39 -22.05
C TYR A 103 -9.11 2.71 -22.60
N PRO A 104 -8.02 2.61 -21.80
CA PRO A 104 -7.95 2.11 -20.41
C PRO A 104 -8.14 3.17 -19.31
N TYR A 105 -8.35 4.44 -19.65
CA TYR A 105 -8.36 5.55 -18.67
C TYR A 105 -9.50 5.46 -17.67
N ILE A 106 -10.67 5.00 -18.10
CA ILE A 106 -11.81 4.77 -17.20
C ILE A 106 -11.48 3.70 -16.14
N PHE A 107 -10.71 2.69 -16.50
CA PHE A 107 -10.25 1.66 -15.58
C PHE A 107 -9.28 2.24 -14.53
N PHE A 108 -8.36 3.11 -14.94
CA PHE A 108 -7.42 3.77 -14.02
C PHE A 108 -8.11 4.80 -13.10
N ALA A 109 -9.26 5.32 -13.51
CA ALA A 109 -10.08 6.21 -12.70
C ALA A 109 -10.97 5.46 -11.69
N ASP A 110 -11.06 4.12 -11.76
CA ASP A 110 -11.88 3.32 -10.87
C ASP A 110 -11.31 3.33 -9.44
N PRO A 111 -12.13 3.65 -8.41
CA PRO A 111 -11.69 3.65 -7.01
C PRO A 111 -11.15 2.31 -6.53
N VAL A 112 -11.67 1.19 -7.06
CA VAL A 112 -11.18 -0.14 -6.69
C VAL A 112 -9.75 -0.34 -7.18
N VAL A 113 -9.47 0.03 -8.42
CA VAL A 113 -8.13 -0.07 -9.03
C VAL A 113 -7.14 0.82 -8.28
N THR A 114 -7.50 2.06 -8.01
CA THR A 114 -6.66 3.01 -7.26
C THR A 114 -6.40 2.54 -5.83
N GLY A 115 -7.42 1.98 -5.17
CA GLY A 115 -7.29 1.42 -3.83
C GLY A 115 -6.35 0.22 -3.76
N ILE A 116 -6.51 -0.73 -4.69
CA ILE A 116 -5.62 -1.91 -4.79
C ILE A 116 -4.19 -1.47 -5.11
N ALA A 117 -4.01 -0.54 -6.04
CA ALA A 117 -2.70 0.01 -6.38
C ALA A 117 -2.05 0.71 -5.16
N GLY A 118 -2.83 1.43 -4.35
CA GLY A 118 -2.35 2.06 -3.12
C GLY A 118 -1.85 1.04 -2.09
N VAL A 119 -2.63 0.00 -1.83
CA VAL A 119 -2.22 -1.09 -0.94
C VAL A 119 -0.95 -1.77 -1.47
N TRP A 120 -0.90 -2.07 -2.76
CA TRP A 120 0.29 -2.64 -3.39
C TRP A 120 1.50 -1.74 -3.27
N PHE A 121 1.36 -0.45 -3.54
CA PHE A 121 2.44 0.52 -3.35
C PHE A 121 2.95 0.56 -1.92
N GLY A 122 2.06 0.57 -0.92
CA GLY A 122 2.44 0.52 0.50
C GLY A 122 3.25 -0.72 0.87
N VAL A 123 2.84 -1.90 0.39
CA VAL A 123 3.58 -3.17 0.58
C VAL A 123 4.97 -3.09 -0.06
N VAL A 124 5.06 -2.64 -1.31
CA VAL A 124 6.34 -2.54 -2.04
C VAL A 124 7.26 -1.51 -1.39
N LEU A 125 6.71 -0.35 -0.98
CA LEU A 125 7.46 0.69 -0.27
C LEU A 125 8.11 0.14 1.00
N PHE A 126 7.35 -0.59 1.81
CA PHE A 126 7.89 -1.20 3.03
C PHE A 126 8.98 -2.23 2.71
N ARG A 127 8.75 -3.12 1.76
CA ARG A 127 9.73 -4.14 1.35
C ARG A 127 11.00 -3.56 0.75
N SER A 128 10.87 -2.46 0.00
CA SER A 128 12.02 -1.81 -0.62
C SER A 128 12.95 -1.13 0.41
N ILE A 129 12.37 -0.69 1.55
CA ILE A 129 13.13 -0.03 2.62
C ILE A 129 13.65 -1.02 3.66
N PHE A 130 12.85 -2.04 4.00
CA PHE A 130 13.13 -2.97 5.07
C PHE A 130 13.43 -4.37 4.53
N ASN A 131 14.67 -4.82 4.67
CA ASN A 131 15.09 -6.14 4.21
C ASN A 131 15.16 -7.14 5.37
N ASN A 132 14.80 -8.39 5.10
CA ASN A 132 14.83 -9.45 6.10
C ASN A 132 16.19 -10.16 6.07
N LYS A 133 16.91 -10.10 7.19
CA LYS A 133 18.25 -10.68 7.35
C LYS A 133 18.28 -12.21 7.23
N ARG A 134 17.19 -12.91 7.60
CA ARG A 134 17.15 -14.37 7.60
C ARG A 134 17.26 -15.03 6.23
N ILE A 135 16.77 -14.39 5.18
CA ILE A 135 16.81 -14.99 3.83
C ILE A 135 18.25 -15.11 3.32
N LYS A 136 19.15 -14.21 3.74
CA LYS A 136 20.56 -14.26 3.33
C LYS A 136 21.35 -15.33 4.07
N GLU A 137 21.14 -15.48 5.37
CA GLU A 137 21.85 -16.50 6.18
C GLU A 137 21.48 -17.91 5.71
N ASP A 138 20.20 -18.19 5.42
CA ASP A 138 19.74 -19.48 4.90
C ASP A 138 20.30 -19.81 3.50
N ILE A 139 20.56 -18.78 2.67
CA ILE A 139 21.14 -18.97 1.33
C ILE A 139 22.67 -19.16 1.40
N GLU A 140 23.34 -18.46 2.31
CA GLU A 140 24.79 -18.62 2.50
C GLU A 140 25.14 -19.94 3.16
N ASP A 141 24.34 -20.42 4.12
CA ASP A 141 24.54 -21.73 4.74
C ASP A 141 24.28 -22.87 3.76
N LYS A 142 23.27 -22.74 2.87
CA LYS A 142 23.04 -23.72 1.80
C LYS A 142 24.12 -23.74 0.70
N LYS A 143 24.90 -22.68 0.56
CA LYS A 143 26.04 -22.65 -0.39
C LYS A 143 27.33 -23.19 0.19
N LYS A 144 27.41 -23.33 1.51
CA LYS A 144 28.60 -23.88 2.20
C LYS A 144 28.50 -25.38 2.48
N THR A 145 27.34 -25.99 2.23
CA THR A 145 27.11 -27.43 2.30
C THR A 145 27.07 -28.04 0.93
#